data_42abc5515f8a4e02bb8c536f7334840d
#
_entry.id   42abc5515f8a4e02bb8c536f7334840d
#
_cell.length_a   1.000
_cell.length_b   1.000
_cell.length_c   1.000
_cell.angle_alpha   90.00
_cell.angle_beta   90.00
_cell.angle_gamma   90.00
#
_symmetry.space_group_name_H-M   'P 1'
#
loop_
_entity.id
_entity.type
_entity.pdbx_description
1 polymer ?
#
loop_
_entity_poly.entity_id
_entity_poly.type
_entity_poly.pdbx_seq_one_letter_code
_entity_poly.pdbx_strand_id
1 'polypeptide(L)'
;MDDIIEILATVEIFKDLDREGLTRIAERCWRDRYNRRQTIFTVGDDSADVYFIKSGRVGITIFSESGKEISFRQQKAGEMFGEIAAIDRLRRSTSAVALTNLELFRLSDSDFLRIMRERPEISIRVMQRLAFLVRALSERIFEFTTYGVRNRIQAELLRLAKASGQRSETINIYPAPTHADIASQVSTHREAVTREFGHLASEGILEKRGRNLIIRNLARLEKMVNDVN
;
A
#
# COMPACT_ATOMS: atom_id res chain seq x y z
N MET A 1 -21.05 -16.16 -0.97
CA MET A 1 -19.94 -17.13 -0.82
C MET A 1 -18.95 -17.01 -1.99
N ASP A 2 -19.36 -17.14 -3.23
CA ASP A 2 -18.47 -17.07 -4.40
C ASP A 2 -17.66 -15.78 -4.49
N ASP A 3 -18.26 -14.66 -4.19
CA ASP A 3 -17.65 -13.34 -4.14
C ASP A 3 -16.42 -13.24 -3.18
N ILE A 4 -16.49 -13.91 -2.01
CA ILE A 4 -15.34 -13.99 -1.08
C ILE A 4 -14.25 -14.88 -1.67
N ILE A 5 -14.63 -16.04 -2.21
CA ILE A 5 -13.71 -17.01 -2.82
C ILE A 5 -12.92 -16.35 -3.96
N GLU A 6 -13.61 -15.61 -4.85
CA GLU A 6 -12.98 -14.89 -5.95
C GLU A 6 -11.93 -13.87 -5.45
N ILE A 7 -12.26 -13.12 -4.41
CA ILE A 7 -11.30 -12.15 -3.84
C ILE A 7 -10.14 -12.86 -3.14
N LEU A 8 -10.40 -13.88 -2.32
CA LEU A 8 -9.32 -14.63 -1.65
C LEU A 8 -8.36 -15.25 -2.67
N ALA A 9 -8.85 -15.72 -3.80
CA ALA A 9 -8.01 -16.26 -4.90
C ALA A 9 -7.05 -15.21 -5.49
N THR A 10 -7.38 -13.91 -5.40
CA THR A 10 -6.48 -12.83 -5.85
C THR A 10 -5.43 -12.44 -4.81
N VAL A 11 -5.60 -12.85 -3.54
CA VAL A 11 -4.67 -12.52 -2.46
C VAL A 11 -3.44 -13.42 -2.57
N GLU A 12 -2.25 -12.80 -2.68
CA GLU A 12 -0.99 -13.50 -2.94
C GLU A 12 -0.71 -14.67 -2.00
N ILE A 13 -1.08 -14.58 -0.72
CA ILE A 13 -0.84 -15.65 0.26
C ILE A 13 -1.71 -16.89 0.03
N PHE A 14 -2.77 -16.80 -0.75
CA PHE A 14 -3.72 -17.87 -1.01
C PHE A 14 -3.70 -18.39 -2.44
N LYS A 15 -2.83 -17.88 -3.30
CA LYS A 15 -2.83 -18.17 -4.76
C LYS A 15 -2.64 -19.65 -5.13
N ASP A 16 -2.05 -20.43 -4.23
CA ASP A 16 -1.80 -21.87 -4.47
C ASP A 16 -2.89 -22.75 -3.86
N LEU A 17 -3.92 -22.15 -3.24
CA LEU A 17 -5.02 -22.92 -2.68
C LEU A 17 -6.01 -23.32 -3.77
N ASP A 18 -6.52 -24.53 -3.64
CA ASP A 18 -7.66 -24.99 -4.40
C ASP A 18 -8.98 -24.34 -3.93
N ARG A 19 -10.05 -24.52 -4.69
CA ARG A 19 -11.35 -23.96 -4.37
C ARG A 19 -11.87 -24.43 -3.01
N GLU A 20 -11.60 -25.67 -2.60
CA GLU A 20 -12.02 -26.20 -1.32
C GLU A 20 -11.31 -25.46 -0.17
N GLY A 21 -9.98 -25.29 -0.26
CA GLY A 21 -9.20 -24.52 0.70
C GLY A 21 -9.68 -23.07 0.84
N LEU A 22 -9.95 -22.41 -0.28
CA LEU A 22 -10.51 -21.05 -0.29
C LEU A 22 -11.90 -20.99 0.34
N THR A 23 -12.75 -22.00 0.10
CA THR A 23 -14.11 -22.08 0.68
C THR A 23 -14.04 -22.15 2.20
N ARG A 24 -13.19 -23.01 2.75
CA ARG A 24 -13.00 -23.14 4.21
C ARG A 24 -12.55 -21.84 4.88
N ILE A 25 -11.75 -21.02 4.17
CA ILE A 25 -11.36 -19.69 4.67
C ILE A 25 -12.53 -18.72 4.55
N ALA A 26 -13.23 -18.73 3.42
CA ALA A 26 -14.36 -17.85 3.15
C ALA A 26 -15.51 -18.00 4.18
N GLU A 27 -15.77 -19.23 4.64
CA GLU A 27 -16.78 -19.53 5.68
C GLU A 27 -16.49 -18.88 7.04
N ARG A 28 -15.26 -18.44 7.27
CA ARG A 28 -14.78 -17.79 8.50
C ARG A 28 -14.60 -16.30 8.37
N CYS A 29 -14.87 -15.75 7.19
CA CYS A 29 -14.74 -14.34 6.91
C CYS A 29 -16.06 -13.61 7.12
N TRP A 30 -16.00 -12.43 7.71
CA TRP A 30 -17.10 -11.47 7.80
C TRP A 30 -16.90 -10.36 6.79
N ARG A 31 -18.00 -9.81 6.28
CA ARG A 31 -17.98 -8.68 5.35
C ARG A 31 -18.20 -7.38 6.12
N ASP A 32 -17.26 -6.45 5.97
CA ASP A 32 -17.32 -5.11 6.55
C ASP A 32 -17.30 -4.04 5.45
N ARG A 33 -17.99 -2.92 5.69
CA ARG A 33 -18.03 -1.76 4.80
C ARG A 33 -17.64 -0.50 5.55
N TYR A 34 -16.84 0.35 4.89
CA TYR A 34 -16.40 1.61 5.45
C TYR A 34 -16.61 2.73 4.43
N ASN A 35 -17.08 3.87 4.90
CA ASN A 35 -17.13 5.07 4.09
C ASN A 35 -15.74 5.71 3.97
N ARG A 36 -15.56 6.50 2.92
CA ARG A 36 -14.32 7.28 2.76
C ARG A 36 -14.02 8.10 4.02
N ARG A 37 -12.76 8.09 4.45
CA ARG A 37 -12.21 8.71 5.68
C ARG A 37 -12.60 8.03 6.99
N GLN A 38 -13.32 6.93 6.96
CA GLN A 38 -13.62 6.17 8.15
C GLN A 38 -12.38 5.37 8.60
N THR A 39 -12.09 5.40 9.89
CA THR A 39 -11.01 4.62 10.50
C THR A 39 -11.45 3.18 10.68
N ILE A 40 -10.58 2.23 10.33
CA ILE A 40 -10.80 0.79 10.49
C ILE A 40 -10.26 0.34 11.85
N PHE A 41 -9.04 0.76 12.16
CA PHE A 41 -8.42 0.64 13.49
C PHE A 41 -7.34 1.72 13.64
N THR A 42 -6.94 1.97 14.88
CA THR A 42 -5.95 2.99 15.25
C THR A 42 -4.69 2.32 15.81
N VAL A 43 -3.54 2.97 15.67
CA VAL A 43 -2.31 2.56 16.34
C VAL A 43 -2.55 2.43 17.84
N GLY A 44 -2.09 1.32 18.44
CA GLY A 44 -2.29 1.03 19.86
C GLY A 44 -3.58 0.29 20.21
N ASP A 45 -4.52 0.08 19.27
CA ASP A 45 -5.72 -0.75 19.49
C ASP A 45 -5.34 -2.20 19.80
N ASP A 46 -6.12 -2.85 20.68
CA ASP A 46 -5.95 -4.26 21.05
C ASP A 46 -6.54 -5.24 20.01
N SER A 47 -7.14 -4.73 18.91
CA SER A 47 -7.68 -5.59 17.84
C SER A 47 -6.57 -6.30 17.06
N ALA A 48 -6.84 -7.51 16.59
CA ALA A 48 -5.83 -8.30 15.86
C ALA A 48 -6.37 -8.97 14.57
N ASP A 49 -7.59 -8.63 14.14
CA ASP A 49 -8.17 -9.17 12.91
C ASP A 49 -7.34 -8.84 11.68
N VAL A 50 -7.37 -9.74 10.69
CA VAL A 50 -6.74 -9.59 9.37
C VAL A 50 -7.82 -9.24 8.34
N TYR A 51 -7.49 -8.33 7.45
CA TYR A 51 -8.43 -7.79 6.46
C TYR A 51 -7.97 -8.05 5.04
N PHE A 52 -8.90 -8.44 4.16
CA PHE A 52 -8.70 -8.63 2.72
C PHE A 52 -9.56 -7.63 1.97
N ILE A 53 -8.95 -6.85 1.08
CA ILE A 53 -9.65 -5.76 0.39
C ILE A 53 -10.38 -6.32 -0.82
N LYS A 54 -11.72 -6.21 -0.82
CA LYS A 54 -12.55 -6.53 -1.97
C LYS A 54 -12.60 -5.38 -2.97
N SER A 55 -12.85 -4.18 -2.48
CA SER A 55 -12.91 -2.98 -3.32
C SER A 55 -12.53 -1.73 -2.52
N GLY A 56 -12.02 -0.72 -3.22
CA GLY A 56 -11.57 0.52 -2.62
C GLY A 56 -10.07 0.53 -2.29
N ARG A 57 -9.67 1.49 -1.45
CA ARG A 57 -8.26 1.68 -1.04
C ARG A 57 -8.19 2.03 0.44
N VAL A 58 -7.16 1.50 1.10
CA VAL A 58 -6.82 1.72 2.52
C VAL A 58 -5.49 2.44 2.61
N GLY A 59 -5.40 3.47 3.43
CA GLY A 59 -4.14 4.08 3.84
C GLY A 59 -3.65 3.46 5.14
N ILE A 60 -2.41 3.00 5.17
CA ILE A 60 -1.73 2.55 6.38
C ILE A 60 -0.85 3.71 6.84
N THR A 61 -1.15 4.27 8.00
CA THR A 61 -0.59 5.53 8.47
C THR A 61 -0.14 5.47 9.93
N ILE A 62 0.81 6.31 10.29
CA ILE A 62 1.06 6.70 11.68
C ILE A 62 0.87 8.21 11.77
N PHE A 63 0.23 8.67 12.85
CA PHE A 63 0.14 10.09 13.18
C PHE A 63 1.21 10.43 14.19
N SER A 64 1.95 11.54 13.95
CA SER A 64 2.84 12.10 14.96
C SER A 64 2.00 12.73 16.09
N GLU A 65 2.62 13.00 17.23
CA GLU A 65 1.98 13.73 18.34
C GLU A 65 1.43 15.10 17.91
N SER A 66 2.06 15.72 16.92
CA SER A 66 1.58 16.98 16.32
C SER A 66 0.43 16.80 15.32
N GLY A 67 -0.11 15.58 15.16
CA GLY A 67 -1.20 15.27 14.22
C GLY A 67 -0.78 15.18 12.74
N LYS A 68 0.53 15.24 12.45
CA LYS A 68 1.02 15.07 11.07
C LYS A 68 0.89 13.61 10.67
N GLU A 69 0.15 13.36 9.59
CA GLU A 69 0.01 12.04 9.00
C GLU A 69 1.29 11.66 8.24
N ILE A 70 1.83 10.49 8.58
CA ILE A 70 2.90 9.83 7.83
C ILE A 70 2.28 8.59 7.21
N SER A 71 2.03 8.63 5.91
CA SER A 71 1.49 7.48 5.18
C SER A 71 2.63 6.56 4.77
N PHE A 72 2.58 5.31 5.25
CA PHE A 72 3.58 4.31 4.89
C PHE A 72 3.24 3.62 3.58
N ARG A 73 1.96 3.32 3.37
CA ARG A 73 1.52 2.51 2.24
C ARG A 73 0.03 2.70 1.97
N GLN A 74 -0.34 2.65 0.69
CA GLN A 74 -1.72 2.46 0.27
C GLN A 74 -1.91 1.02 -0.17
N GLN A 75 -3.04 0.42 0.24
CA GLN A 75 -3.42 -0.93 -0.12
C GLN A 75 -4.70 -0.89 -0.97
N LYS A 76 -4.82 -1.82 -1.92
CA LYS A 76 -5.92 -1.89 -2.90
C LYS A 76 -6.58 -3.28 -2.94
N ALA A 77 -7.62 -3.44 -3.75
CA ALA A 77 -8.29 -4.72 -3.95
C ALA A 77 -7.29 -5.85 -4.26
N GLY A 78 -7.51 -7.03 -3.66
CA GLY A 78 -6.63 -8.19 -3.71
C GLY A 78 -5.46 -8.16 -2.72
N GLU A 79 -5.31 -7.09 -1.93
CA GLU A 79 -4.28 -7.00 -0.89
C GLU A 79 -4.86 -7.22 0.51
N MET A 80 -3.99 -7.57 1.46
CA MET A 80 -4.32 -7.78 2.86
C MET A 80 -3.58 -6.79 3.77
N PHE A 81 -4.13 -6.54 4.97
CA PHE A 81 -3.48 -5.76 6.02
C PHE A 81 -3.95 -6.18 7.42
N GLY A 82 -3.23 -5.73 8.45
CA GLY A 82 -3.53 -6.04 9.85
C GLY A 82 -2.89 -7.33 10.36
N GLU A 83 -2.13 -8.02 9.51
CA GLU A 83 -1.48 -9.30 9.80
C GLU A 83 -0.44 -9.24 10.93
N ILE A 84 0.21 -8.10 11.14
CA ILE A 84 1.30 -7.98 12.11
C ILE A 84 0.76 -8.27 13.52
N ALA A 85 -0.29 -7.57 13.94
CA ALA A 85 -0.91 -7.78 15.26
C ALA A 85 -1.47 -9.20 15.44
N ALA A 86 -1.96 -9.83 14.37
CA ALA A 86 -2.41 -11.22 14.41
C ALA A 86 -1.25 -12.20 14.68
N ILE A 87 -0.05 -11.91 14.14
CA ILE A 87 1.12 -12.78 14.23
C ILE A 87 1.84 -12.63 15.57
N ASP A 88 2.14 -11.38 15.95
CA ASP A 88 2.96 -11.07 17.14
C ASP A 88 2.14 -10.89 18.42
N ARG A 89 0.80 -10.78 18.30
CA ARG A 89 -0.15 -10.56 19.41
C ARG A 89 0.11 -9.26 20.20
N LEU A 90 0.74 -8.31 19.54
CA LEU A 90 0.91 -6.97 20.08
C LEU A 90 -0.19 -6.05 19.56
N ARG A 91 -0.29 -4.87 20.16
CA ARG A 91 -1.22 -3.82 19.71
C ARG A 91 -0.94 -3.37 18.29
N ARG A 92 -1.94 -2.81 17.61
CA ARG A 92 -1.78 -2.28 16.24
C ARG A 92 -0.57 -1.37 16.14
N SER A 93 0.35 -1.70 15.25
CA SER A 93 1.57 -0.91 14.99
C SER A 93 1.31 0.35 14.17
N THR A 94 0.16 0.42 13.48
CA THR A 94 -0.23 1.51 12.58
C THR A 94 -1.73 1.73 12.67
N SER A 95 -2.22 2.86 12.13
CA SER A 95 -3.63 3.08 11.86
C SER A 95 -4.00 2.68 10.42
N ALA A 96 -5.25 2.28 10.21
CA ALA A 96 -5.80 1.99 8.89
C ALA A 96 -7.04 2.85 8.64
N VAL A 97 -7.04 3.59 7.53
CA VAL A 97 -8.10 4.55 7.17
C VAL A 97 -8.59 4.28 5.74
N ALA A 98 -9.89 4.30 5.52
CA ALA A 98 -10.49 4.15 4.21
C ALA A 98 -10.24 5.42 3.35
N LEU A 99 -9.47 5.30 2.28
CA LEU A 99 -9.20 6.40 1.35
C LEU A 99 -10.33 6.62 0.33
N THR A 100 -11.14 5.58 0.10
CA THR A 100 -12.35 5.57 -0.73
C THR A 100 -13.44 4.84 0.02
N ASN A 101 -14.67 4.77 -0.52
CA ASN A 101 -15.63 3.77 -0.05
C ASN A 101 -15.00 2.39 -0.23
N LEU A 102 -15.11 1.54 0.81
CA LEU A 102 -14.31 0.34 0.98
C LEU A 102 -15.21 -0.83 1.36
N GLU A 103 -14.95 -1.97 0.77
CA GLU A 103 -15.54 -3.25 1.17
C GLU A 103 -14.41 -4.24 1.46
N LEU A 104 -14.45 -4.86 2.62
CA LEU A 104 -13.44 -5.77 3.16
C LEU A 104 -14.05 -7.11 3.53
N PHE A 105 -13.20 -8.14 3.53
CA PHE A 105 -13.44 -9.35 4.28
C PHE A 105 -12.49 -9.39 5.48
N ARG A 106 -13.03 -9.64 6.66
CA ARG A 106 -12.33 -9.70 7.93
C ARG A 106 -12.24 -11.14 8.41
N LEU A 107 -11.06 -11.55 8.85
CA LEU A 107 -10.77 -12.86 9.44
C LEU A 107 -10.19 -12.65 10.83
N SER A 108 -10.64 -13.42 11.82
CA SER A 108 -10.08 -13.35 13.18
C SER A 108 -8.60 -13.73 13.19
N ASP A 109 -7.82 -13.18 14.13
CA ASP A 109 -6.44 -13.57 14.39
C ASP A 109 -6.29 -15.08 14.67
N SER A 110 -7.21 -15.64 15.46
CA SER A 110 -7.21 -17.07 15.80
C SER A 110 -7.43 -17.97 14.58
N ASP A 111 -8.35 -17.60 13.68
CA ASP A 111 -8.56 -18.31 12.43
C ASP A 111 -7.38 -18.13 11.47
N PHE A 112 -6.84 -16.93 11.35
CA PHE A 112 -5.66 -16.66 10.53
C PHE A 112 -4.45 -17.51 10.97
N LEU A 113 -4.14 -17.52 12.28
CA LEU A 113 -3.05 -18.32 12.83
C LEU A 113 -3.30 -19.82 12.70
N ARG A 114 -4.56 -20.27 12.81
CA ARG A 114 -4.91 -21.67 12.57
C ARG A 114 -4.63 -22.06 11.12
N ILE A 115 -5.10 -21.28 10.16
CA ILE A 115 -4.86 -21.50 8.74
C ILE A 115 -3.36 -21.58 8.44
N MET A 116 -2.56 -20.68 9.00
CA MET A 116 -1.10 -20.70 8.85
C MET A 116 -0.46 -21.99 9.40
N ARG A 117 -0.98 -22.57 10.49
CA ARG A 117 -0.47 -23.84 11.05
C ARG A 117 -0.90 -25.04 10.21
N GLU A 118 -2.14 -25.05 9.74
CA GLU A 118 -2.70 -26.14 8.94
C GLU A 118 -2.16 -26.17 7.51
N ARG A 119 -1.68 -25.02 7.01
CA ARG A 119 -1.20 -24.80 5.63
C ARG A 119 0.16 -24.09 5.62
N PRO A 120 1.27 -24.85 5.76
CA PRO A 120 2.63 -24.28 5.82
C PRO A 120 2.98 -23.41 4.61
N GLU A 121 2.42 -23.71 3.44
CA GLU A 121 2.59 -22.90 2.23
C GLU A 121 2.11 -21.46 2.41
N ILE A 122 1.02 -21.25 3.16
CA ILE A 122 0.51 -19.90 3.49
C ILE A 122 1.50 -19.20 4.42
N SER A 123 2.03 -19.91 5.43
CA SER A 123 3.03 -19.36 6.35
C SER A 123 4.29 -18.88 5.61
N ILE A 124 4.78 -19.66 4.64
CA ILE A 124 5.92 -19.27 3.80
C ILE A 124 5.60 -17.99 3.03
N ARG A 125 4.42 -17.86 2.43
CA ARG A 125 4.01 -16.64 1.71
C ARG A 125 3.85 -15.44 2.61
N VAL A 126 3.32 -15.63 3.82
CA VAL A 126 3.27 -14.56 4.83
C VAL A 126 4.68 -14.10 5.19
N MET A 127 5.63 -15.03 5.43
CA MET A 127 7.03 -14.68 5.68
C MET A 127 7.68 -13.94 4.49
N GLN A 128 7.42 -14.37 3.25
CA GLN A 128 7.91 -13.69 2.04
C GLN A 128 7.35 -12.25 1.96
N ARG A 129 6.06 -12.06 2.28
CA ARG A 129 5.43 -10.75 2.35
C ARG A 129 6.08 -9.87 3.42
N LEU A 130 6.31 -10.41 4.64
CA LEU A 130 6.98 -9.66 5.71
C LEU A 130 8.42 -9.30 5.33
N ALA A 131 9.16 -10.21 4.71
CA ALA A 131 10.50 -9.93 4.20
C ALA A 131 10.49 -8.80 3.14
N PHE A 132 9.50 -8.80 2.23
CA PHE A 132 9.30 -7.71 1.28
C PHE A 132 9.02 -6.38 2.00
N LEU A 133 8.16 -6.39 3.03
CA LEU A 133 7.86 -5.18 3.82
C LEU A 133 9.10 -4.64 4.53
N VAL A 134 9.92 -5.51 5.12
CA VAL A 134 11.19 -5.12 5.76
C VAL A 134 12.12 -4.45 4.76
N ARG A 135 12.31 -5.03 3.56
CA ARG A 135 13.14 -4.41 2.50
C ARG A 135 12.61 -3.05 2.07
N ALA A 136 11.29 -2.95 1.83
CA ALA A 136 10.66 -1.69 1.45
C ALA A 136 10.80 -0.60 2.53
N LEU A 137 10.72 -0.98 3.82
CA LEU A 137 10.96 -0.05 4.94
C LEU A 137 12.43 0.36 5.02
N SER A 138 13.39 -0.55 4.80
CA SER A 138 14.82 -0.24 4.76
C SER A 138 15.15 0.76 3.64
N GLU A 139 14.60 0.56 2.43
CA GLU A 139 14.72 1.51 1.33
C GLU A 139 14.12 2.89 1.70
N ARG A 140 12.97 2.88 2.35
CA ARG A 140 12.32 4.12 2.81
C ARG A 140 13.18 4.88 3.84
N ILE A 141 13.74 4.17 4.81
CA ILE A 141 14.65 4.78 5.81
C ILE A 141 15.84 5.41 5.09
N PHE A 142 16.47 4.68 4.16
CA PHE A 142 17.58 5.21 3.36
C PHE A 142 17.18 6.49 2.59
N GLU A 143 16.03 6.49 1.91
CA GLU A 143 15.52 7.67 1.21
C GLU A 143 15.32 8.87 2.15
N PHE A 144 14.74 8.65 3.34
CA PHE A 144 14.49 9.72 4.30
C PHE A 144 15.76 10.29 4.94
N THR A 145 16.78 9.47 5.09
CA THR A 145 18.04 9.88 5.72
C THR A 145 19.03 10.49 4.72
N THR A 146 18.93 10.10 3.44
CA THR A 146 19.94 10.46 2.43
C THR A 146 19.40 11.45 1.40
N TYR A 147 18.10 11.35 1.02
CA TYR A 147 17.56 12.14 -0.08
C TYR A 147 16.98 13.47 0.39
N GLY A 148 17.26 14.54 -0.35
CA GLY A 148 16.53 15.80 -0.24
C GLY A 148 15.05 15.63 -0.66
N VAL A 149 14.20 16.62 -0.33
CA VAL A 149 12.76 16.58 -0.62
C VAL A 149 12.47 16.34 -2.10
N ARG A 150 13.22 16.98 -3.00
CA ARG A 150 13.07 16.79 -4.46
C ARG A 150 13.27 15.34 -4.87
N ASN A 151 14.37 14.75 -4.44
CA ASN A 151 14.73 13.36 -4.78
C ASN A 151 13.73 12.37 -4.21
N ARG A 152 13.17 12.61 -2.99
CA ARG A 152 12.09 11.78 -2.44
C ARG A 152 10.82 11.85 -3.27
N ILE A 153 10.45 13.02 -3.80
CA ILE A 153 9.31 13.17 -4.72
C ILE A 153 9.55 12.40 -6.02
N GLN A 154 10.76 12.49 -6.59
CA GLN A 154 11.16 11.77 -7.80
C GLN A 154 11.17 10.25 -7.57
N ALA A 155 11.70 9.79 -6.43
CA ALA A 155 11.69 8.38 -6.03
C ALA A 155 10.27 7.83 -5.87
N GLU A 156 9.34 8.62 -5.31
CA GLU A 156 7.93 8.25 -5.21
C GLU A 156 7.26 8.12 -6.59
N LEU A 157 7.53 9.07 -7.51
CA LEU A 157 7.04 8.97 -8.89
C LEU A 157 7.56 7.72 -9.60
N LEU A 158 8.84 7.40 -9.41
CA LEU A 158 9.44 6.19 -9.95
C LEU A 158 8.80 4.92 -9.37
N ARG A 159 8.50 4.90 -8.07
CA ARG A 159 7.82 3.79 -7.40
C ARG A 159 6.41 3.59 -7.95
N LEU A 160 5.65 4.67 -8.16
CA LEU A 160 4.33 4.63 -8.78
C LEU A 160 4.39 4.10 -10.22
N ALA A 161 5.42 4.49 -10.98
CA ALA A 161 5.65 3.98 -12.32
C ALA A 161 5.90 2.46 -12.31
N LYS A 162 6.78 1.98 -11.46
CA LYS A 162 7.08 0.53 -11.31
C LYS A 162 5.85 -0.26 -10.85
N ALA A 163 5.06 0.28 -9.93
CA ALA A 163 3.83 -0.34 -9.44
C ALA A 163 2.70 -0.42 -10.47
N SER A 164 2.76 0.38 -11.57
CA SER A 164 1.80 0.31 -12.67
C SER A 164 1.91 -0.98 -13.50
N GLY A 165 3.05 -1.68 -13.41
CA GLY A 165 3.35 -2.88 -14.20
C GLY A 165 3.59 -2.62 -15.69
N GLN A 166 3.53 -1.38 -16.15
CA GLN A 166 3.78 -1.00 -17.55
C GLN A 166 5.29 -1.10 -17.85
N ARG A 167 5.62 -1.72 -18.99
CA ARG A 167 7.00 -1.86 -19.49
C ARG A 167 7.18 -0.96 -20.71
N SER A 168 7.17 0.35 -20.49
CA SER A 168 7.30 1.35 -21.54
C SER A 168 8.14 2.51 -21.03
N GLU A 169 8.77 3.26 -21.94
CA GLU A 169 9.48 4.51 -21.61
C GLU A 169 8.48 5.59 -21.12
N THR A 170 7.26 5.57 -21.63
CA THR A 170 6.17 6.44 -21.19
C THR A 170 5.19 5.64 -20.33
N ILE A 171 5.00 6.07 -19.09
CA ILE A 171 4.12 5.41 -18.11
C ILE A 171 2.91 6.31 -17.82
N ASN A 172 1.71 5.74 -17.86
CA ASN A 172 0.48 6.43 -17.48
C ASN A 172 -0.04 5.90 -16.14
N ILE A 173 -0.06 6.76 -15.13
CA ILE A 173 -0.59 6.48 -13.79
C ILE A 173 -2.03 6.98 -13.71
N TYR A 174 -2.97 6.05 -13.52
CA TYR A 174 -4.40 6.35 -13.38
C TYR A 174 -5.02 5.58 -12.20
N PRO A 175 -5.82 6.23 -11.35
CA PRO A 175 -5.96 7.68 -11.26
C PRO A 175 -4.69 8.34 -10.72
N ALA A 176 -4.39 9.54 -11.21
CA ALA A 176 -3.27 10.33 -10.73
C ALA A 176 -3.40 10.59 -9.21
N PRO A 177 -2.37 10.37 -8.40
CA PRO A 177 -2.39 10.79 -7.01
C PRO A 177 -2.47 12.31 -6.90
N THR A 178 -3.04 12.81 -5.82
CA THR A 178 -3.03 14.24 -5.54
C THR A 178 -1.65 14.67 -5.02
N HIS A 179 -1.34 15.96 -5.11
CA HIS A 179 -0.11 16.49 -4.52
C HIS A 179 -0.06 16.29 -3.00
N ALA A 180 -1.22 16.27 -2.33
CA ALA A 180 -1.32 15.97 -0.91
C ALA A 180 -0.99 14.50 -0.61
N ASP A 181 -1.46 13.56 -1.45
CA ASP A 181 -1.15 12.15 -1.30
C ASP A 181 0.37 11.91 -1.40
N ILE A 182 1.02 12.51 -2.42
CA ILE A 182 2.48 12.39 -2.59
C ILE A 182 3.22 13.07 -1.43
N ALA A 183 2.77 14.26 -1.01
CA ALA A 183 3.37 14.98 0.10
C ALA A 183 3.35 14.16 1.40
N SER A 184 2.23 13.49 1.69
CA SER A 184 2.11 12.57 2.83
C SER A 184 3.04 11.37 2.71
N GLN A 185 3.17 10.79 1.50
CA GLN A 185 4.06 9.64 1.24
C GLN A 185 5.54 9.99 1.47
N VAL A 186 5.98 11.20 1.11
CA VAL A 186 7.40 11.60 1.19
C VAL A 186 7.69 12.54 2.38
N SER A 187 6.76 12.67 3.33
CA SER A 187 6.86 13.53 4.52
C SER A 187 7.27 14.96 4.19
N THR A 188 6.53 15.61 3.30
CA THR A 188 6.74 17.00 2.89
C THR A 188 5.43 17.77 2.83
N HIS A 189 5.46 19.00 2.31
CA HIS A 189 4.31 19.86 2.11
C HIS A 189 3.86 19.84 0.64
N ARG A 190 2.56 20.03 0.40
CA ARG A 190 1.94 20.06 -0.93
C ARG A 190 2.63 21.02 -1.90
N GLU A 191 3.08 22.17 -1.41
CA GLU A 191 3.77 23.21 -2.17
C GLU A 191 5.10 22.72 -2.74
N ALA A 192 5.85 21.90 -1.99
CA ALA A 192 7.10 21.30 -2.45
C ALA A 192 6.83 20.33 -3.63
N VAL A 193 5.77 19.53 -3.52
CA VAL A 193 5.35 18.63 -4.62
C VAL A 193 4.93 19.45 -5.84
N THR A 194 4.16 20.54 -5.64
CA THR A 194 3.73 21.41 -6.75
C THR A 194 4.91 22.02 -7.49
N ARG A 195 5.93 22.51 -6.76
CA ARG A 195 7.15 23.06 -7.38
C ARG A 195 7.93 22.02 -8.16
N GLU A 196 8.11 20.82 -7.57
CA GLU A 196 8.86 19.75 -8.25
C GLU A 196 8.12 19.23 -9.49
N PHE A 197 6.79 19.11 -9.43
CA PHE A 197 5.98 18.77 -10.60
C PHE A 197 6.10 19.80 -11.72
N GLY A 198 6.11 21.09 -11.39
CA GLY A 198 6.35 22.17 -12.34
C GLY A 198 7.73 22.06 -12.99
N HIS A 199 8.77 21.77 -12.19
CA HIS A 199 10.12 21.55 -12.69
C HIS A 199 10.19 20.33 -13.63
N LEU A 200 9.67 19.17 -13.22
CA LEU A 200 9.66 17.97 -14.07
C LEU A 200 8.84 18.14 -15.35
N ALA A 201 7.77 18.97 -15.31
CA ALA A 201 6.98 19.30 -16.48
C ALA A 201 7.75 20.21 -17.45
N SER A 202 8.49 21.23 -16.96
CA SER A 202 9.32 22.08 -17.79
C SER A 202 10.48 21.34 -18.45
N GLU A 203 10.97 20.25 -17.80
CA GLU A 203 11.98 19.34 -18.32
C GLU A 203 11.40 18.28 -19.29
N GLY A 204 10.09 18.29 -19.55
CA GLY A 204 9.43 17.31 -20.41
C GLY A 204 9.36 15.88 -19.85
N ILE A 205 9.63 15.69 -18.56
CA ILE A 205 9.65 14.37 -17.90
C ILE A 205 8.25 13.98 -17.42
N LEU A 206 7.45 14.96 -16.97
CA LEU A 206 6.14 14.73 -16.36
C LEU A 206 5.07 15.54 -17.09
N GLU A 207 3.89 14.96 -17.28
CA GLU A 207 2.73 15.64 -17.84
C GLU A 207 1.47 15.25 -17.08
N LYS A 208 0.61 16.22 -16.76
CA LYS A 208 -0.69 15.96 -16.14
C LYS A 208 -1.82 16.26 -17.14
N ARG A 209 -2.64 15.24 -17.44
CA ARG A 209 -3.84 15.36 -18.29
C ARG A 209 -5.08 14.90 -17.51
N GLY A 210 -5.82 15.86 -16.93
CA GLY A 210 -6.99 15.55 -16.12
C GLY A 210 -6.66 14.63 -14.96
N ARG A 211 -7.17 13.40 -14.98
CA ARG A 211 -6.91 12.37 -13.96
C ARG A 211 -5.75 11.44 -14.29
N ASN A 212 -4.99 11.70 -15.34
CA ASN A 212 -3.80 10.96 -15.73
C ASN A 212 -2.54 11.73 -15.32
N LEU A 213 -1.56 11.01 -14.79
CA LEU A 213 -0.21 11.48 -14.58
C LEU A 213 0.71 10.66 -15.49
N ILE A 214 1.32 11.33 -16.45
CA ILE A 214 2.12 10.69 -17.50
C ILE A 214 3.59 11.01 -17.25
N ILE A 215 4.39 9.97 -17.01
CA ILE A 215 5.85 10.04 -17.00
C ILE A 215 6.31 9.80 -18.43
N ARG A 216 6.85 10.83 -19.08
CA ARG A 216 7.25 10.83 -20.49
C ARG A 216 8.61 10.18 -20.73
N ASN A 217 9.49 10.24 -19.75
CA ASN A 217 10.85 9.72 -19.84
C ASN A 217 11.26 9.05 -18.53
N LEU A 218 10.99 7.75 -18.44
CA LEU A 218 11.27 6.95 -17.25
C LEU A 218 12.77 6.88 -16.97
N ALA A 219 13.59 6.68 -17.99
CA ALA A 219 15.04 6.54 -17.85
C ALA A 219 15.68 7.82 -17.28
N ARG A 220 15.21 9.01 -17.72
CA ARG A 220 15.69 10.28 -17.18
C ARG A 220 15.27 10.47 -15.71
N LEU A 221 14.04 10.08 -15.37
CA LEU A 221 13.58 10.11 -13.98
C LEU A 221 14.41 9.16 -13.10
N GLU A 222 14.72 7.96 -13.56
CA GLU A 222 15.59 7.00 -12.85
C GLU A 222 16.98 7.58 -12.61
N LYS A 223 17.57 8.21 -13.64
CA LYS A 223 18.86 8.86 -13.51
C LYS A 223 18.84 9.96 -12.44
N MET A 224 17.81 10.81 -12.42
CA MET A 224 17.67 11.89 -11.42
C MET A 224 17.54 11.37 -9.98
N VAL A 225 16.95 10.19 -9.79
CA VAL A 225 16.86 9.54 -8.47
C VAL A 225 18.19 8.96 -8.04
N ASN A 226 18.97 8.41 -8.99
CA ASN A 226 20.25 7.74 -8.71
C ASN A 226 21.44 8.74 -8.59
N ASP A 227 21.38 9.87 -9.27
CA ASP A 227 22.41 10.92 -9.23
C ASP A 227 22.20 11.84 -8.00
N VAL A 228 22.11 11.24 -6.80
CA VAL A 228 22.03 12.01 -5.55
C VAL A 228 23.43 12.40 -5.11
N ASN A 229 23.75 13.67 -5.32
CA ASN A 229 24.87 14.37 -4.69
C ASN A 229 24.36 15.31 -3.60
#